data_a70b90c0874280349bfe8ea81dd15d5b
#
_entry.id   a70b90c0874280349bfe8ea81dd15d5b
#
_cell.length_a   1.000
_cell.length_b   1.000
_cell.length_c   1.000
_cell.angle_alpha   90.00
_cell.angle_beta   90.00
_cell.angle_gamma   90.00
#
_symmetry.space_group_name_H-M   'P 1'
#
loop_
_entity.id
_entity.type
_entity.pdbx_description
1 polymer ?
#
loop_
_entity_poly.entity_id
_entity_poly.type
_entity_poly.pdbx_seq_one_letter_code
_entity_poly.pdbx_strand_id
1 'polypeptide(L)'
;MENKRRTQVEPREVKCPPLLKWPGGKRSLLNVLLPLVPTSFNRYFEPFFGGGALFFALQPKKAHLSDKNAELIHAYSQVRNRPEAVIRELRRLRNSERHYYSIRSSVPRGDVARAARLIYLITLAFNGIYRVNLKGEFNVPYGFKTHLEPCDEERIREASGVLKKAVVRVQDFEKALSGAGKGDLVYLDPPYTVAHGNNGFIKYNAKIFSWEDQLRLARVAKELDAKGCTVIVSNADHSSIRRLYSGFATTRLERNSIIAASSDFRSRVTERIFYAGGQHGC
;
A
#
# COMPACT_ATOMS: atom_id res chain seq x y z
N MET A 1 -18.91 13.39 -38.24
CA MET A 1 -19.12 13.80 -36.85
C MET A 1 -19.54 12.56 -36.05
N GLU A 2 -18.58 11.81 -35.54
CA GLU A 2 -18.85 10.61 -34.75
C GLU A 2 -18.75 10.95 -33.26
N ASN A 3 -19.89 10.85 -32.61
CA ASN A 3 -20.11 11.16 -31.21
C ASN A 3 -19.62 9.97 -30.38
N LYS A 4 -18.35 10.00 -29.90
CA LYS A 4 -17.80 9.00 -28.97
C LYS A 4 -18.53 9.12 -27.62
N ARG A 5 -19.56 8.31 -27.42
CA ARG A 5 -20.20 8.10 -26.11
C ARG A 5 -19.14 7.56 -25.14
N ARG A 6 -18.61 8.40 -24.26
CA ARG A 6 -17.92 7.98 -23.05
C ARG A 6 -18.94 7.27 -22.16
N THR A 7 -18.90 5.96 -22.09
CA THR A 7 -19.58 5.20 -21.04
C THR A 7 -19.01 5.67 -19.70
N GLN A 8 -19.78 6.46 -18.97
CA GLN A 8 -19.48 6.80 -17.58
C GLN A 8 -19.68 5.52 -16.78
N VAL A 9 -18.57 4.87 -16.41
CA VAL A 9 -18.58 3.82 -15.37
C VAL A 9 -18.83 4.54 -14.05
N GLU A 10 -19.95 4.22 -13.39
CA GLU A 10 -20.25 4.74 -12.06
C GLU A 10 -19.08 4.46 -11.11
N PRO A 11 -18.65 5.45 -10.31
CA PRO A 11 -17.57 5.25 -9.35
C PRO A 11 -17.96 4.15 -8.35
N ARG A 12 -17.21 3.04 -8.33
CA ARG A 12 -17.38 2.00 -7.30
C ARG A 12 -17.15 2.64 -5.94
N GLU A 13 -18.16 2.60 -5.09
CA GLU A 13 -18.07 3.12 -3.73
C GLU A 13 -16.99 2.37 -2.93
N VAL A 14 -16.08 3.11 -2.28
CA VAL A 14 -15.02 2.52 -1.45
C VAL A 14 -15.63 2.08 -0.14
N LYS A 15 -15.97 0.80 -0.03
CA LYS A 15 -16.70 0.20 1.09
C LYS A 15 -15.90 0.14 2.40
N CYS A 16 -14.58 0.05 2.34
CA CYS A 16 -13.72 -0.03 3.52
C CYS A 16 -12.43 0.77 3.26
N PRO A 17 -12.14 1.83 4.04
CA PRO A 17 -10.89 2.55 3.91
C PRO A 17 -9.73 1.72 4.49
N PRO A 18 -8.47 1.93 4.02
CA PRO A 18 -7.30 1.30 4.61
C PRO A 18 -7.21 1.50 6.12
N LEU A 19 -6.84 0.45 6.84
CA LEU A 19 -6.68 0.52 8.30
C LEU A 19 -5.54 1.45 8.69
N LEU A 20 -4.42 1.36 7.97
CA LEU A 20 -3.21 2.12 8.25
C LEU A 20 -2.92 3.12 7.12
N LYS A 21 -2.54 4.34 7.51
CA LYS A 21 -1.89 5.26 6.59
C LYS A 21 -0.45 4.78 6.38
N TRP A 22 -0.06 4.55 5.14
CA TRP A 22 1.28 4.05 4.82
C TRP A 22 1.95 4.95 3.79
N PRO A 23 3.29 5.16 3.87
CA PRO A 23 4.02 5.94 2.88
C PRO A 23 3.77 5.42 1.47
N GLY A 24 3.49 6.29 0.52
CA GLY A 24 3.16 5.89 -0.85
C GLY A 24 1.73 5.38 -1.06
N GLY A 25 0.88 5.38 -0.03
CA GLY A 25 -0.49 4.84 -0.12
C GLY A 25 -1.30 5.41 -1.30
N LYS A 26 -1.99 4.53 -2.01
CA LYS A 26 -2.67 4.82 -3.31
C LYS A 26 -4.16 5.15 -3.19
N ARG A 27 -4.64 5.56 -2.00
CA ARG A 27 -6.06 5.91 -1.80
C ARG A 27 -6.54 6.98 -2.79
N SER A 28 -5.73 8.00 -3.05
CA SER A 28 -6.05 9.07 -4.01
C SER A 28 -6.05 8.63 -5.47
N LEU A 29 -5.55 7.44 -5.78
CA LEU A 29 -5.48 6.90 -7.13
C LEU A 29 -6.53 5.82 -7.40
N LEU A 30 -7.40 5.50 -6.44
CA LEU A 30 -8.41 4.46 -6.60
C LEU A 30 -9.36 4.73 -7.78
N ASN A 31 -9.70 5.99 -8.05
CA ASN A 31 -10.51 6.40 -9.20
C ASN A 31 -9.87 6.04 -10.56
N VAL A 32 -8.55 5.89 -10.61
CA VAL A 32 -7.81 5.49 -11.81
C VAL A 32 -7.52 3.98 -11.81
N LEU A 33 -7.22 3.39 -10.63
CA LEU A 33 -6.89 1.98 -10.52
C LEU A 33 -8.12 1.07 -10.69
N LEU A 34 -9.26 1.43 -10.10
CA LEU A 34 -10.47 0.61 -10.14
C LEU A 34 -11.00 0.34 -11.55
N PRO A 35 -10.99 1.29 -12.51
CA PRO A 35 -11.37 1.02 -13.90
C PRO A 35 -10.47 0.04 -14.64
N LEU A 36 -9.22 -0.14 -14.19
CA LEU A 36 -8.26 -1.10 -14.78
C LEU A 36 -8.44 -2.54 -14.25
N VAL A 37 -9.21 -2.70 -13.19
CA VAL A 37 -9.50 -4.00 -12.59
C VAL A 37 -10.54 -4.72 -13.46
N PRO A 38 -10.29 -5.97 -13.89
CA PRO A 38 -11.28 -6.74 -14.65
C PRO A 38 -12.55 -6.97 -13.84
N THR A 39 -13.66 -7.17 -14.51
CA THR A 39 -14.98 -7.44 -13.87
C THR A 39 -14.98 -8.71 -13.05
N SER A 40 -14.13 -9.68 -13.41
CA SER A 40 -13.92 -10.94 -12.69
C SER A 40 -12.46 -11.35 -12.70
N PHE A 41 -12.02 -11.95 -11.61
CA PHE A 41 -10.68 -12.57 -11.48
C PHE A 41 -10.74 -13.70 -10.46
N ASN A 42 -9.78 -14.64 -10.53
CA ASN A 42 -9.73 -15.82 -9.67
C ASN A 42 -9.22 -15.48 -8.27
N ARG A 43 -8.01 -14.90 -8.20
CA ARG A 43 -7.31 -14.52 -6.97
C ARG A 43 -6.68 -13.14 -7.14
N TYR A 44 -6.51 -12.44 -6.04
CA TYR A 44 -5.82 -11.15 -5.97
C TYR A 44 -4.45 -11.31 -5.32
N PHE A 45 -3.41 -10.69 -5.90
CA PHE A 45 -2.06 -10.68 -5.37
C PHE A 45 -1.56 -9.24 -5.20
N GLU A 46 -1.07 -8.90 -4.00
CA GLU A 46 -0.47 -7.60 -3.68
C GLU A 46 0.78 -7.81 -2.83
N PRO A 47 1.98 -7.95 -3.45
CA PRO A 47 3.22 -8.27 -2.75
C PRO A 47 3.94 -7.06 -2.15
N PHE A 48 3.45 -5.87 -2.35
CA PHE A 48 3.86 -4.62 -1.73
C PHE A 48 2.66 -4.02 -0.99
N PHE A 49 2.15 -4.75 0.00
CA PHE A 49 0.85 -4.50 0.58
C PHE A 49 0.70 -3.11 1.22
N GLY A 50 1.73 -2.65 1.96
CA GLY A 50 1.70 -1.33 2.58
C GLY A 50 0.39 -1.04 3.30
N GLY A 51 -0.32 0.01 2.87
CA GLY A 51 -1.65 0.36 3.39
C GLY A 51 -2.81 -0.43 2.79
N GLY A 52 -2.60 -1.21 1.72
CA GLY A 52 -3.60 -2.06 1.09
C GLY A 52 -4.77 -1.31 0.45
N ALA A 53 -4.55 -0.11 -0.09
CA ALA A 53 -5.65 0.74 -0.56
C ALA A 53 -6.53 0.05 -1.61
N LEU A 54 -5.93 -0.64 -2.58
CA LEU A 54 -6.68 -1.35 -3.62
C LEU A 54 -7.36 -2.60 -3.07
N PHE A 55 -6.70 -3.38 -2.21
CA PHE A 55 -7.27 -4.54 -1.55
C PHE A 55 -8.54 -4.20 -0.77
N PHE A 56 -8.49 -3.17 0.11
CA PHE A 56 -9.63 -2.76 0.91
C PHE A 56 -10.78 -2.20 0.07
N ALA A 57 -10.48 -1.53 -1.05
CA ALA A 57 -11.50 -1.05 -1.98
C ALA A 57 -12.19 -2.19 -2.75
N LEU A 58 -11.42 -3.22 -3.17
CA LEU A 58 -11.93 -4.35 -3.95
C LEU A 58 -12.59 -5.44 -3.12
N GLN A 59 -12.09 -5.69 -1.91
CA GLN A 59 -12.52 -6.77 -1.03
C GLN A 59 -12.61 -8.15 -1.73
N PRO A 60 -11.54 -8.60 -2.36
CA PRO A 60 -11.56 -9.82 -3.17
C PRO A 60 -11.91 -11.05 -2.34
N LYS A 61 -12.56 -12.04 -2.95
CA LYS A 61 -12.96 -13.30 -2.28
C LYS A 61 -11.77 -14.15 -1.85
N LYS A 62 -10.64 -14.06 -2.58
CA LYS A 62 -9.38 -14.77 -2.30
C LYS A 62 -8.22 -13.82 -2.57
N ALA A 63 -7.35 -13.58 -1.59
CA ALA A 63 -6.20 -12.71 -1.74
C ALA A 63 -4.93 -13.29 -1.14
N HIS A 64 -3.79 -12.95 -1.74
CA HIS A 64 -2.44 -13.18 -1.26
C HIS A 64 -1.76 -11.82 -1.08
N LEU A 65 -1.57 -11.44 0.17
CA LEU A 65 -1.01 -10.16 0.58
C LEU A 65 0.35 -10.39 1.21
N SER A 66 1.34 -9.65 0.79
CA SER A 66 2.67 -9.73 1.41
C SER A 66 3.39 -8.38 1.42
N ASP A 67 4.36 -8.27 2.29
CA ASP A 67 5.27 -7.15 2.39
C ASP A 67 6.58 -7.64 3.00
N LYS A 68 7.70 -6.98 2.72
CA LYS A 68 8.97 -7.25 3.41
C LYS A 68 8.99 -6.71 4.83
N ASN A 69 8.11 -5.77 5.17
CA ASN A 69 8.02 -5.18 6.51
C ASN A 69 7.30 -6.14 7.48
N ALA A 70 8.08 -6.81 8.32
CA ALA A 70 7.56 -7.79 9.27
C ALA A 70 6.63 -7.18 10.32
N GLU A 71 6.88 -5.94 10.80
CA GLU A 71 6.02 -5.27 11.78
C GLU A 71 4.66 -4.94 11.20
N LEU A 72 4.61 -4.51 9.93
CA LEU A 72 3.38 -4.25 9.20
C LEU A 72 2.54 -5.52 9.06
N ILE A 73 3.14 -6.58 8.54
CA ILE A 73 2.48 -7.87 8.34
C ILE A 73 2.03 -8.49 9.66
N HIS A 74 2.85 -8.34 10.71
CA HIS A 74 2.48 -8.75 12.06
C HIS A 74 1.21 -8.02 12.55
N ALA A 75 1.16 -6.69 12.40
CA ALA A 75 -0.02 -5.91 12.79
C ALA A 75 -1.29 -6.35 12.04
N TYR A 76 -1.22 -6.51 10.72
CA TYR A 76 -2.35 -7.01 9.94
C TYR A 76 -2.76 -8.43 10.33
N SER A 77 -1.80 -9.29 10.67
CA SER A 77 -2.09 -10.65 11.13
C SER A 77 -2.83 -10.68 12.47
N GLN A 78 -2.45 -9.79 13.41
CA GLN A 78 -3.15 -9.65 14.69
C GLN A 78 -4.54 -9.05 14.52
N VAL A 79 -4.71 -8.03 13.68
CA VAL A 79 -6.02 -7.47 13.34
C VAL A 79 -6.92 -8.53 12.71
N ARG A 80 -6.40 -9.32 11.76
CA ARG A 80 -7.15 -10.42 11.14
C ARG A 80 -7.63 -11.45 12.14
N ASN A 81 -6.75 -11.88 13.04
CA ASN A 81 -6.96 -13.06 13.88
C ASN A 81 -7.56 -12.71 15.26
N ARG A 82 -7.23 -11.54 15.81
CA ARG A 82 -7.54 -11.14 17.20
C ARG A 82 -8.00 -9.68 17.30
N PRO A 83 -8.97 -9.21 16.48
CA PRO A 83 -9.37 -7.79 16.42
C PRO A 83 -9.79 -7.24 17.80
N GLU A 84 -10.58 -7.97 18.55
CA GLU A 84 -11.05 -7.52 19.87
C GLU A 84 -9.91 -7.39 20.89
N ALA A 85 -8.88 -8.24 20.79
CA ALA A 85 -7.72 -8.11 21.65
C ALA A 85 -6.89 -6.86 21.29
N VAL A 86 -6.74 -6.57 19.98
CA VAL A 86 -6.07 -5.34 19.49
C VAL A 86 -6.85 -4.11 19.96
N ILE A 87 -8.18 -4.11 19.84
CA ILE A 87 -9.05 -3.02 20.32
C ILE A 87 -8.86 -2.80 21.82
N ARG A 88 -8.87 -3.85 22.65
CA ARG A 88 -8.66 -3.74 24.10
C ARG A 88 -7.31 -3.12 24.44
N GLU A 89 -6.25 -3.46 23.74
CA GLU A 89 -4.93 -2.85 23.96
C GLU A 89 -4.92 -1.37 23.54
N LEU A 90 -5.50 -1.03 22.38
CA LEU A 90 -5.58 0.35 21.90
C LEU A 90 -6.38 1.26 22.81
N ARG A 91 -7.49 0.78 23.42
CA ARG A 91 -8.30 1.53 24.37
C ARG A 91 -7.52 1.98 25.62
N ARG A 92 -6.43 1.29 25.98
CA ARG A 92 -5.57 1.65 27.11
C ARG A 92 -4.59 2.79 26.78
N LEU A 93 -4.42 3.10 25.48
CA LEU A 93 -3.44 4.07 25.01
C LEU A 93 -4.11 5.46 24.90
N ARG A 94 -3.45 6.48 25.47
CA ARG A 94 -3.97 7.84 25.49
C ARG A 94 -3.34 8.68 24.39
N ASN A 95 -4.12 9.54 23.75
CA ASN A 95 -3.63 10.54 22.82
C ASN A 95 -3.04 11.72 23.56
N SER A 96 -1.77 11.65 23.92
CA SER A 96 -0.99 12.75 24.45
C SER A 96 0.47 12.61 24.03
N GLU A 97 1.18 13.75 23.92
CA GLU A 97 2.57 13.76 23.50
C GLU A 97 3.46 12.93 24.43
N ARG A 98 3.33 13.11 25.75
CA ARG A 98 4.09 12.36 26.76
C ARG A 98 3.87 10.86 26.61
N HIS A 99 2.63 10.41 26.45
CA HIS A 99 2.30 9.01 26.30
C HIS A 99 2.80 8.45 24.97
N TYR A 100 2.70 9.22 23.89
CA TYR A 100 3.21 8.86 22.56
C TYR A 100 4.71 8.55 22.62
N TYR A 101 5.53 9.41 23.21
CA TYR A 101 6.96 9.19 23.30
C TYR A 101 7.31 8.00 24.23
N SER A 102 6.55 7.77 25.30
CA SER A 102 6.68 6.57 26.13
C SER A 102 6.42 5.29 25.34
N ILE A 103 5.33 5.23 24.56
CA ILE A 103 5.00 4.07 23.71
C ILE A 103 6.02 3.93 22.57
N ARG A 104 6.52 5.04 22.01
CA ARG A 104 7.53 5.01 20.95
C ARG A 104 8.85 4.41 21.42
N SER A 105 9.29 4.73 22.63
CA SER A 105 10.58 4.30 23.19
C SER A 105 10.61 2.84 23.64
N SER A 106 9.47 2.18 23.79
CA SER A 106 9.37 0.79 24.26
C SER A 106 8.72 -0.13 23.23
N VAL A 107 9.23 -1.35 23.12
CA VAL A 107 8.63 -2.40 22.28
C VAL A 107 8.08 -3.48 23.20
N PRO A 108 6.75 -3.68 23.28
CA PRO A 108 6.17 -4.70 24.15
C PRO A 108 6.49 -6.11 23.64
N ARG A 109 6.58 -7.08 24.55
CA ARG A 109 6.88 -8.48 24.22
C ARG A 109 5.69 -9.23 23.62
N GLY A 110 4.46 -8.83 23.96
CA GLY A 110 3.25 -9.51 23.50
C GLY A 110 2.85 -9.13 22.07
N ASP A 111 2.45 -10.11 21.27
CA ASP A 111 2.09 -9.94 19.85
C ASP A 111 0.97 -8.91 19.62
N VAL A 112 -0.11 -9.01 20.41
CA VAL A 112 -1.24 -8.09 20.31
C VAL A 112 -0.83 -6.67 20.70
N ALA A 113 -0.04 -6.52 21.78
CA ALA A 113 0.44 -5.23 22.24
C ALA A 113 1.42 -4.60 21.23
N ARG A 114 2.26 -5.39 20.53
CA ARG A 114 3.12 -4.90 19.44
C ARG A 114 2.29 -4.40 18.27
N ALA A 115 1.24 -5.12 17.88
CA ALA A 115 0.34 -4.69 16.80
C ALA A 115 -0.40 -3.39 17.18
N ALA A 116 -0.95 -3.31 18.40
CA ALA A 116 -1.60 -2.11 18.91
C ALA A 116 -0.63 -0.92 18.97
N ARG A 117 0.62 -1.13 19.41
CA ARG A 117 1.67 -0.11 19.39
C ARG A 117 1.90 0.44 17.98
N LEU A 118 2.05 -0.41 16.96
CA LEU A 118 2.27 0.05 15.59
C LEU A 118 1.10 0.88 15.08
N ILE A 119 -0.14 0.40 15.29
CA ILE A 119 -1.36 1.11 14.89
C ILE A 119 -1.44 2.49 15.57
N TYR A 120 -1.22 2.53 16.89
CA TYR A 120 -1.18 3.75 17.68
C TYR A 120 -0.15 4.75 17.16
N LEU A 121 1.09 4.30 16.96
CA LEU A 121 2.18 5.17 16.51
C LEU A 121 1.89 5.75 15.11
N ILE A 122 1.42 4.96 14.16
CA ILE A 122 1.10 5.45 12.82
C ILE A 122 -0.09 6.42 12.86
N THR A 123 -1.10 6.14 13.66
CA THR A 123 -2.30 7.00 13.80
C THR A 123 -1.92 8.38 14.28
N LEU A 124 -1.08 8.47 15.32
CA LEU A 124 -0.73 9.72 15.99
C LEU A 124 0.56 10.38 15.51
N ALA A 125 1.36 9.68 14.70
CA ALA A 125 2.60 10.23 14.14
C ALA A 125 2.34 11.43 13.24
N PHE A 126 3.35 12.30 13.14
CA PHE A 126 3.38 13.40 12.18
C PHE A 126 3.11 12.88 10.75
N ASN A 127 2.13 13.45 10.08
CA ASN A 127 1.63 13.02 8.76
C ASN A 127 1.23 11.54 8.63
N GLY A 128 1.17 10.76 9.73
CA GLY A 128 0.90 9.33 9.69
C GLY A 128 1.97 8.52 8.94
N ILE A 129 3.23 8.96 9.01
CA ILE A 129 4.35 8.34 8.30
C ILE A 129 4.89 7.19 9.14
N TYR A 130 5.22 6.06 8.49
CA TYR A 130 6.08 5.04 9.07
C TYR A 130 7.53 5.31 8.68
N ARG A 131 8.42 5.43 9.66
CA ARG A 131 9.85 5.56 9.45
C ARG A 131 10.62 4.98 10.64
N VAL A 132 11.73 4.32 10.36
CA VAL A 132 12.64 3.80 11.35
C VAL A 132 14.04 4.40 11.17
N ASN A 133 14.81 4.45 12.25
CA ASN A 133 16.23 4.80 12.21
C ASN A 133 17.07 3.60 11.72
N LEU A 134 18.40 3.77 11.67
CA LEU A 134 19.32 2.71 11.23
C LEU A 134 19.34 1.47 12.15
N LYS A 135 18.82 1.60 13.38
CA LYS A 135 18.66 0.48 14.33
C LYS A 135 17.30 -0.23 14.18
N GLY A 136 16.45 0.20 13.23
CA GLY A 136 15.11 -0.34 13.06
C GLY A 136 14.06 0.20 14.05
N GLU A 137 14.38 1.24 14.84
CA GLU A 137 13.47 1.81 15.82
C GLU A 137 12.60 2.89 15.18
N PHE A 138 11.29 2.87 15.46
CA PHE A 138 10.34 3.88 14.99
C PHE A 138 10.73 5.28 15.50
N ASN A 139 10.92 6.25 14.61
CA ASN A 139 11.50 7.55 14.95
C ASN A 139 10.69 8.77 14.47
N VAL A 140 9.42 8.60 14.11
CA VAL A 140 8.57 9.72 13.73
C VAL A 140 8.10 10.48 14.97
N PRO A 141 8.09 11.83 14.96
CA PRO A 141 7.57 12.63 16.08
C PRO A 141 6.05 12.55 16.20
N TYR A 142 5.53 12.95 17.35
CA TYR A 142 4.10 13.13 17.58
C TYR A 142 3.51 14.15 16.61
N GLY A 143 2.32 13.89 16.10
CA GLY A 143 1.68 14.68 15.05
C GLY A 143 0.68 15.74 15.53
N PHE A 144 0.53 15.92 16.86
CA PHE A 144 -0.40 16.88 17.49
C PHE A 144 -1.86 16.78 16.99
N LYS A 145 -2.29 15.59 16.62
CA LYS A 145 -3.65 15.30 16.15
C LYS A 145 -4.58 15.02 17.34
N THR A 146 -4.80 16.01 18.18
CA THR A 146 -5.56 15.90 19.44
C THR A 146 -7.01 15.47 19.27
N HIS A 147 -7.56 15.66 18.07
CA HIS A 147 -8.93 15.27 17.69
C HIS A 147 -9.08 13.78 17.31
N LEU A 148 -7.97 13.03 17.19
CA LEU A 148 -8.03 11.63 16.82
C LEU A 148 -8.04 10.72 18.05
N GLU A 149 -8.95 9.76 18.04
CA GLU A 149 -8.89 8.63 18.96
C GLU A 149 -7.88 7.59 18.45
N PRO A 150 -7.02 7.04 19.34
CA PRO A 150 -6.06 6.02 18.96
C PRO A 150 -6.70 4.72 18.44
N CYS A 151 -7.94 4.46 18.85
CA CYS A 151 -8.68 3.24 18.55
C CYS A 151 -9.94 3.54 17.74
N ASP A 152 -9.89 3.22 16.46
CA ASP A 152 -11.06 3.19 15.57
C ASP A 152 -11.54 1.73 15.50
N GLU A 153 -12.44 1.38 16.42
CA GLU A 153 -12.91 0.00 16.60
C GLU A 153 -13.66 -0.54 15.41
N GLU A 154 -14.53 0.28 14.82
CA GLU A 154 -15.34 -0.09 13.66
C GLU A 154 -14.42 -0.43 12.48
N ARG A 155 -13.46 0.44 12.20
CA ARG A 155 -12.45 0.21 11.15
C ARG A 155 -11.62 -1.04 11.38
N ILE A 156 -11.24 -1.34 12.64
CA ILE A 156 -10.48 -2.55 12.98
C ILE A 156 -11.32 -3.80 12.70
N ARG A 157 -12.62 -3.80 13.07
CA ARG A 157 -13.52 -4.92 12.81
C ARG A 157 -13.80 -5.11 11.33
N GLU A 158 -14.05 -4.03 10.59
CA GLU A 158 -14.22 -4.06 9.14
C GLU A 158 -12.96 -4.62 8.45
N ALA A 159 -11.78 -4.06 8.78
CA ALA A 159 -10.51 -4.54 8.23
C ALA A 159 -10.27 -6.02 8.56
N SER A 160 -10.58 -6.48 9.78
CA SER A 160 -10.51 -7.90 10.15
C SER A 160 -11.41 -8.75 9.28
N GLY A 161 -12.66 -8.34 9.07
CA GLY A 161 -13.61 -9.05 8.21
C GLY A 161 -13.09 -9.27 6.78
N VAL A 162 -12.50 -8.22 6.19
CA VAL A 162 -11.93 -8.30 4.83
C VAL A 162 -10.67 -9.16 4.82
N LEU A 163 -9.77 -8.97 5.80
CA LEU A 163 -8.50 -9.70 5.90
C LEU A 163 -8.67 -11.22 6.12
N LYS A 164 -9.78 -11.68 6.71
CA LYS A 164 -10.08 -13.12 6.87
C LYS A 164 -10.10 -13.88 5.53
N LYS A 165 -10.36 -13.19 4.43
CA LYS A 165 -10.35 -13.75 3.06
C LYS A 165 -8.96 -13.78 2.43
N ALA A 166 -7.93 -13.34 3.15
CA ALA A 166 -6.58 -13.18 2.65
C ALA A 166 -5.56 -14.05 3.41
N VAL A 167 -4.58 -14.55 2.65
CA VAL A 167 -3.32 -15.05 3.18
C VAL A 167 -2.38 -13.85 3.31
N VAL A 168 -1.86 -13.59 4.52
CA VAL A 168 -0.98 -12.45 4.82
C VAL A 168 0.37 -12.97 5.27
N ARG A 169 1.49 -12.61 4.58
CA ARG A 169 2.82 -13.17 4.84
C ARG A 169 3.94 -12.13 4.70
N VAL A 170 4.97 -12.26 5.53
CA VAL A 170 6.25 -11.59 5.29
C VAL A 170 6.98 -12.35 4.19
N GLN A 171 7.14 -11.73 3.01
CA GLN A 171 7.67 -12.46 1.86
C GLN A 171 8.25 -11.49 0.82
N ASP A 172 9.29 -11.92 0.10
CA ASP A 172 9.75 -11.24 -1.11
C ASP A 172 8.70 -11.36 -2.23
N PHE A 173 8.58 -10.32 -3.05
CA PHE A 173 7.56 -10.22 -4.10
C PHE A 173 7.60 -11.38 -5.10
N GLU A 174 8.79 -11.83 -5.50
CA GLU A 174 8.94 -12.91 -6.49
C GLU A 174 8.40 -14.22 -5.93
N LYS A 175 8.75 -14.54 -4.68
CA LYS A 175 8.20 -15.71 -3.99
C LYS A 175 6.68 -15.57 -3.76
N ALA A 176 6.19 -14.36 -3.44
CA ALA A 176 4.77 -14.12 -3.24
C ALA A 176 3.93 -14.38 -4.52
N LEU A 177 4.53 -14.11 -5.69
CA LEU A 177 3.89 -14.23 -7.00
C LEU A 177 4.10 -15.57 -7.67
N SER A 178 4.93 -16.48 -7.12
CA SER A 178 5.28 -17.75 -7.75
C SER A 178 4.09 -18.65 -8.11
N GLY A 179 2.99 -18.51 -7.35
CA GLY A 179 1.75 -19.26 -7.58
C GLY A 179 0.71 -18.56 -8.43
N ALA A 180 0.96 -17.31 -8.91
CA ALA A 180 0.01 -16.58 -9.73
C ALA A 180 -0.04 -17.13 -11.17
N GLY A 181 -1.22 -17.12 -11.79
CA GLY A 181 -1.45 -17.67 -13.12
C GLY A 181 -2.72 -17.13 -13.78
N LYS A 182 -3.13 -17.79 -14.85
CA LYS A 182 -4.24 -17.36 -15.72
C LYS A 182 -5.49 -16.95 -14.93
N GLY A 183 -5.97 -15.74 -15.22
CA GLY A 183 -7.20 -15.18 -14.61
C GLY A 183 -6.99 -14.59 -13.22
N ASP A 184 -5.76 -14.53 -12.69
CA ASP A 184 -5.45 -13.83 -11.45
C ASP A 184 -5.23 -12.32 -11.70
N LEU A 185 -5.53 -11.50 -10.71
CA LEU A 185 -5.23 -10.06 -10.68
C LEU A 185 -4.02 -9.81 -9.80
N VAL A 186 -3.01 -9.16 -10.36
CA VAL A 186 -1.77 -8.81 -9.65
C VAL A 186 -1.60 -7.28 -9.62
N TYR A 187 -1.46 -6.72 -8.44
CA TYR A 187 -1.16 -5.30 -8.24
C TYR A 187 0.23 -5.11 -7.64
N LEU A 188 1.07 -4.34 -8.31
CA LEU A 188 2.47 -4.09 -7.97
C LEU A 188 2.69 -2.61 -7.68
N ASP A 189 3.05 -2.26 -6.46
CA ASP A 189 3.35 -0.89 -6.02
C ASP A 189 4.68 -0.85 -5.26
N PRO A 190 5.82 -1.09 -5.96
CA PRO A 190 7.13 -1.12 -5.32
C PRO A 190 7.55 0.26 -4.81
N PRO A 191 8.50 0.34 -3.86
CA PRO A 191 9.14 1.59 -3.51
C PRO A 191 9.83 2.20 -4.74
N TYR A 192 9.63 3.52 -4.96
CA TYR A 192 10.19 4.20 -6.14
C TYR A 192 11.68 4.45 -5.94
N THR A 193 12.50 3.88 -6.81
CA THR A 193 13.98 4.00 -6.80
C THR A 193 14.50 5.17 -7.61
N VAL A 194 13.70 5.66 -8.55
CA VAL A 194 14.00 6.83 -9.37
C VAL A 194 12.98 7.92 -9.10
N ALA A 195 13.42 9.16 -8.97
CA ALA A 195 12.53 10.29 -8.77
C ALA A 195 13.11 11.55 -9.40
N HIS A 196 12.21 12.51 -9.61
CA HIS A 196 12.57 13.86 -9.98
C HIS A 196 13.08 14.59 -8.73
N GLY A 197 14.39 14.89 -8.65
CA GLY A 197 15.01 15.71 -7.61
C GLY A 197 15.80 14.96 -6.52
N ASN A 198 16.77 15.67 -5.94
CA ASN A 198 17.69 15.20 -4.91
C ASN A 198 17.04 15.25 -3.50
N ASN A 199 16.13 14.37 -3.16
CA ASN A 199 15.63 14.32 -1.79
C ASN A 199 16.08 13.03 -1.08
N GLY A 200 16.34 13.13 0.24
CA GLY A 200 16.84 12.02 1.06
C GLY A 200 15.91 10.80 1.12
N PHE A 201 14.63 10.97 0.75
CA PHE A 201 13.65 9.89 0.70
C PHE A 201 13.95 8.87 -0.41
N ILE A 202 14.55 9.31 -1.53
CA ILE A 202 14.97 8.44 -2.64
C ILE A 202 16.15 7.56 -2.22
N LYS A 203 17.14 8.15 -1.53
CA LYS A 203 18.29 7.39 -1.00
C LYS A 203 17.83 6.32 -0.01
N TYR A 204 16.80 6.60 0.78
CA TYR A 204 16.20 5.63 1.69
C TYR A 204 15.48 4.51 0.93
N ASN A 205 14.65 4.85 -0.06
CA ASN A 205 13.93 3.88 -0.89
C ASN A 205 14.88 3.01 -1.71
N ALA A 206 15.97 3.56 -2.26
CA ALA A 206 16.97 2.79 -3.00
C ALA A 206 17.69 1.73 -2.15
N LYS A 207 17.76 1.90 -0.82
CA LYS A 207 18.26 0.87 0.11
C LYS A 207 17.23 -0.23 0.37
N ILE A 208 15.93 0.08 0.26
CA ILE A 208 14.83 -0.86 0.49
C ILE A 208 14.50 -1.66 -0.76
N PHE A 209 14.61 -1.02 -1.94
CA PHE A 209 14.30 -1.59 -3.24
C PHE A 209 15.29 -1.05 -4.27
N SER A 210 16.22 -1.89 -4.71
CA SER A 210 17.34 -1.50 -5.59
C SER A 210 16.90 -1.38 -7.05
N TRP A 211 17.82 -0.92 -7.93
CA TRP A 211 17.57 -0.95 -9.37
C TRP A 211 17.47 -2.38 -9.91
N GLU A 212 18.28 -3.29 -9.38
CA GLU A 212 18.22 -4.72 -9.67
C GLU A 212 16.86 -5.32 -9.30
N ASP A 213 16.27 -4.87 -8.17
CA ASP A 213 14.91 -5.25 -7.80
C ASP A 213 13.87 -4.72 -8.81
N GLN A 214 14.06 -3.51 -9.39
CA GLN A 214 13.20 -2.99 -10.46
C GLN A 214 13.28 -3.85 -11.73
N LEU A 215 14.50 -4.26 -12.11
CA LEU A 215 14.71 -5.16 -13.26
C LEU A 215 14.04 -6.52 -13.04
N ARG A 216 14.23 -7.10 -11.85
CA ARG A 216 13.63 -8.36 -11.44
C ARG A 216 12.10 -8.28 -11.44
N LEU A 217 11.54 -7.19 -10.90
CA LEU A 217 10.09 -6.97 -10.86
C LEU A 217 9.50 -6.84 -12.28
N ALA A 218 10.15 -6.10 -13.16
CA ALA A 218 9.68 -5.93 -14.53
C ALA A 218 9.69 -7.27 -15.31
N ARG A 219 10.71 -8.13 -15.10
CA ARG A 219 10.75 -9.48 -15.64
C ARG A 219 9.57 -10.30 -15.14
N VAL A 220 9.34 -10.35 -13.82
CA VAL A 220 8.21 -11.07 -13.21
C VAL A 220 6.87 -10.57 -13.73
N ALA A 221 6.69 -9.25 -13.86
CA ALA A 221 5.45 -8.67 -14.39
C ALA A 221 5.16 -9.14 -15.82
N LYS A 222 6.17 -9.20 -16.69
CA LYS A 222 6.03 -9.72 -18.08
C LYS A 222 5.75 -11.21 -18.12
N GLU A 223 6.38 -12.00 -17.25
CA GLU A 223 6.12 -13.43 -17.13
C GLU A 223 4.68 -13.71 -16.68
N LEU A 224 4.14 -12.89 -15.76
CA LEU A 224 2.76 -13.01 -15.29
C LEU A 224 1.74 -12.62 -16.36
N ASP A 225 2.01 -11.59 -17.14
CA ASP A 225 1.20 -11.23 -18.30
C ASP A 225 1.17 -12.37 -19.31
N ALA A 226 2.34 -12.93 -19.67
CA ALA A 226 2.45 -14.09 -20.55
C ALA A 226 1.72 -15.34 -20.02
N LYS A 227 1.59 -15.50 -18.69
CA LYS A 227 0.78 -16.55 -18.04
C LYS A 227 -0.73 -16.26 -18.04
N GLY A 228 -1.16 -15.10 -18.54
CA GLY A 228 -2.57 -14.70 -18.60
C GLY A 228 -3.11 -14.09 -17.30
N CYS A 229 -2.25 -13.51 -16.48
CA CYS A 229 -2.66 -12.64 -15.37
C CYS A 229 -3.05 -11.25 -15.88
N THR A 230 -3.96 -10.58 -15.17
CA THR A 230 -4.07 -9.12 -15.28
C THR A 230 -3.04 -8.50 -14.33
N VAL A 231 -2.11 -7.72 -14.88
CA VAL A 231 -1.02 -7.08 -14.12
C VAL A 231 -1.18 -5.56 -14.15
N ILE A 232 -1.22 -4.94 -12.98
CA ILE A 232 -1.27 -3.48 -12.80
C ILE A 232 -0.04 -3.07 -11.99
N VAL A 233 0.77 -2.14 -12.49
CA VAL A 233 1.99 -1.66 -11.82
C VAL A 233 1.89 -0.16 -11.63
N SER A 234 2.01 0.32 -10.39
CA SER A 234 2.23 1.73 -10.07
C SER A 234 3.73 2.00 -9.95
N ASN A 235 4.26 3.02 -10.62
CA ASN A 235 5.67 3.37 -10.49
C ASN A 235 5.91 4.86 -10.82
N ALA A 236 7.16 5.34 -10.62
CA ALA A 236 7.56 6.68 -11.00
C ALA A 236 7.46 6.89 -12.52
N ASP A 237 7.02 8.08 -12.96
CA ASP A 237 7.06 8.44 -14.38
C ASP A 237 8.47 8.86 -14.79
N HIS A 238 9.35 7.89 -14.99
CA HIS A 238 10.73 8.09 -15.42
C HIS A 238 11.02 7.29 -16.69
N SER A 239 11.90 7.80 -17.55
CA SER A 239 12.22 7.16 -18.84
C SER A 239 12.78 5.74 -18.69
N SER A 240 13.62 5.51 -17.66
CA SER A 240 14.16 4.17 -17.38
C SER A 240 13.07 3.16 -16.98
N ILE A 241 12.10 3.60 -16.16
CA ILE A 241 10.97 2.75 -15.77
C ILE A 241 10.07 2.46 -16.97
N ARG A 242 9.76 3.47 -17.82
CA ARG A 242 8.97 3.25 -19.04
C ARG A 242 9.60 2.22 -19.98
N ARG A 243 10.94 2.19 -20.08
CA ARG A 243 11.64 1.16 -20.86
C ARG A 243 11.46 -0.25 -20.28
N LEU A 244 11.44 -0.40 -18.95
CA LEU A 244 11.24 -1.70 -18.31
C LEU A 244 9.87 -2.32 -18.64
N TYR A 245 8.84 -1.49 -18.69
CA TYR A 245 7.46 -1.92 -18.96
C TYR A 245 7.02 -1.64 -20.42
N SER A 246 7.98 -1.62 -21.36
CA SER A 246 7.64 -1.56 -22.79
C SER A 246 6.71 -2.72 -23.16
N GLY A 247 5.64 -2.43 -23.92
CA GLY A 247 4.59 -3.38 -24.27
C GLY A 247 3.37 -3.34 -23.33
N PHE A 248 3.47 -2.72 -22.15
CA PHE A 248 2.30 -2.48 -21.30
C PHE A 248 1.58 -1.20 -21.73
N ALA A 249 0.24 -1.21 -21.68
CA ALA A 249 -0.52 0.03 -21.78
C ALA A 249 -0.22 0.93 -20.57
N THR A 250 -0.30 2.26 -20.74
CA THR A 250 0.11 3.18 -19.67
C THR A 250 -0.83 4.36 -19.51
N THR A 251 -0.99 4.83 -18.26
CA THR A 251 -1.66 6.09 -17.91
C THR A 251 -0.74 6.94 -17.03
N ARG A 252 -0.52 8.20 -17.40
CA ARG A 252 0.25 9.17 -16.61
C ARG A 252 -0.68 9.87 -15.62
N LEU A 253 -0.19 10.04 -14.39
CA LEU A 253 -0.90 10.71 -13.31
C LEU A 253 -0.06 11.84 -12.73
N GLU A 254 -0.70 12.96 -12.46
CA GLU A 254 -0.09 14.07 -11.73
C GLU A 254 -0.78 14.20 -10.37
N ARG A 255 0.02 14.27 -9.31
CA ARG A 255 -0.51 14.54 -7.97
C ARG A 255 0.40 15.51 -7.20
N ASN A 256 -0.19 16.22 -6.28
CA ASN A 256 0.59 17.01 -5.33
C ASN A 256 1.22 16.09 -4.29
N SER A 257 2.53 16.27 -4.03
CA SER A 257 3.23 15.55 -2.96
C SER A 257 2.66 15.96 -1.60
N ILE A 258 2.24 14.99 -0.78
CA ILE A 258 1.70 15.21 0.58
C ILE A 258 2.83 15.12 1.64
N ILE A 259 4.04 14.78 1.24
CA ILE A 259 5.13 14.41 2.17
C ILE A 259 5.92 15.63 2.68
N ALA A 260 5.81 16.80 2.03
CA ALA A 260 6.50 18.00 2.48
C ALA A 260 5.83 18.63 3.71
N ALA A 261 6.64 19.06 4.68
CA ALA A 261 6.18 19.70 5.91
C ALA A 261 5.59 21.12 5.69
N SER A 262 5.97 21.80 4.58
CA SER A 262 5.47 23.12 4.17
C SER A 262 4.78 23.05 2.82
N SER A 263 3.72 23.88 2.64
CA SER A 263 2.98 24.02 1.38
C SER A 263 3.88 24.42 0.21
N ASP A 264 4.90 25.22 0.46
CA ASP A 264 5.81 25.81 -0.54
C ASP A 264 6.77 24.78 -1.17
N PHE A 265 6.94 23.62 -0.52
CA PHE A 265 7.76 22.51 -1.01
C PHE A 265 6.94 21.32 -1.56
N ARG A 266 5.64 21.49 -1.80
CA ARG A 266 4.79 20.50 -2.44
C ARG A 266 5.05 20.46 -3.94
N SER A 267 6.08 19.73 -4.36
CA SER A 267 6.36 19.49 -5.78
C SER A 267 5.27 18.59 -6.40
N ARG A 268 4.91 18.87 -7.64
CA ARG A 268 4.10 17.93 -8.43
C ARG A 268 4.90 16.66 -8.64
N VAL A 269 4.36 15.53 -8.20
CA VAL A 269 4.94 14.21 -8.42
C VAL A 269 4.16 13.56 -9.56
N THR A 270 4.89 13.10 -10.58
CA THR A 270 4.30 12.34 -11.67
C THR A 270 4.49 10.85 -11.40
N GLU A 271 3.39 10.12 -11.43
CA GLU A 271 3.34 8.67 -11.36
C GLU A 271 2.83 8.11 -12.68
N ARG A 272 3.13 6.85 -12.94
CA ARG A 272 2.62 6.14 -14.11
C ARG A 272 2.08 4.78 -13.69
N ILE A 273 0.89 4.47 -14.20
CA ILE A 273 0.32 3.15 -14.11
C ILE A 273 0.63 2.42 -15.42
N PHE A 274 1.20 1.23 -15.30
CA PHE A 274 1.38 0.28 -16.39
C PHE A 274 0.42 -0.87 -16.18
N TYR A 275 -0.23 -1.34 -17.24
CA TYR A 275 -1.17 -2.44 -17.12
C TYR A 275 -1.17 -3.32 -18.38
N ALA A 276 -1.31 -4.64 -18.15
CA ALA A 276 -1.36 -5.65 -19.19
C ALA A 276 -2.31 -6.78 -18.76
N GLY A 277 -2.78 -7.58 -19.72
CA GLY A 277 -3.78 -8.61 -19.47
C GLY A 277 -5.18 -8.04 -19.23
N GLY A 278 -6.19 -8.89 -19.35
CA GLY A 278 -7.57 -8.48 -19.36
C GLY A 278 -8.03 -8.13 -20.79
N GLN A 279 -9.12 -8.75 -21.22
CA GLN A 279 -9.81 -8.31 -22.44
C GLN A 279 -10.27 -6.87 -22.17
N HIS A 280 -9.52 -5.89 -22.66
CA HIS A 280 -10.10 -4.57 -22.88
C HIS A 280 -11.18 -4.78 -23.95
N GLY A 281 -12.44 -4.83 -23.53
CA GLY A 281 -13.55 -4.87 -24.46
C GLY A 281 -13.36 -3.75 -25.49
N CYS A 282 -13.28 -4.16 -26.76
CA CYS A 282 -13.36 -3.29 -27.92
C CYS A 282 -14.62 -2.44 -27.90
#